data_984676328be0561fa1736c308aa29125
#
_entry.id   984676328be0561fa1736c308aa29125
#
_cell.length_a   1.000
_cell.length_b   1.000
_cell.length_c   1.000
_cell.angle_alpha   90.00
_cell.angle_beta   90.00
_cell.angle_gamma   90.00
#
_symmetry.space_group_name_H-M   'P 1'
#
loop_
_entity.id
_entity.type
_entity.pdbx_description
1 polymer ?
#
loop_
_entity_poly.entity_id
_entity_poly.type
_entity_poly.pdbx_seq_one_letter_code
_entity_poly.pdbx_strand_id
1 'polypeptide(L)' 'MSQPAIVNFAPEVGSVELRAVPHPEIAADEILMKVGAVGVCGSDLHQWQSSHSWPVNYPVVLGHEFGGIIVA' A
#
# COMPACT_ATOMS: atom_id res chain seq x y z
N MET A 1 -9.31 -0.05 15.16
CA MET A 1 -9.42 -1.31 14.41
C MET A 1 -8.31 -1.37 13.37
N SER A 2 -7.72 -2.53 13.13
CA SER A 2 -6.61 -2.70 12.20
C SER A 2 -6.95 -3.70 11.09
N GLN A 3 -6.17 -3.68 10.02
CA GLN A 3 -6.30 -4.59 8.88
C GLN A 3 -4.91 -4.99 8.38
N PRO A 4 -4.78 -6.16 7.74
CA PRO A 4 -3.50 -6.57 7.17
C PRO A 4 -3.18 -5.76 5.91
N ALA A 5 -1.90 -5.44 5.72
CA ALA A 5 -1.40 -4.76 4.52
C ALA A 5 0.03 -5.19 4.22
N ILE A 6 0.41 -5.11 2.95
CA ILE A 6 1.79 -5.31 2.52
C ILE A 6 2.52 -3.98 2.64
N VAL A 7 3.53 -3.93 3.49
CA VAL A 7 4.24 -2.69 3.85
C VAL A 7 5.71 -2.77 3.45
N ASN A 8 6.17 -1.77 2.72
CA ASN A 8 7.60 -1.55 2.46
C ASN A 8 8.14 -0.65 3.59
N PHE A 9 8.98 -1.19 4.45
CA PHE A 9 9.35 -0.56 5.72
C PHE A 9 10.74 0.08 5.73
N ALA A 10 11.58 -0.15 4.74
CA ALA A 10 12.93 0.40 4.68
C ALA A 10 13.43 0.52 3.23
N PRO A 11 14.41 1.39 2.94
CA PRO A 11 14.98 1.55 1.59
C PRO A 11 16.04 0.46 1.30
N GLU A 12 15.69 -0.80 1.50
CA GLU A 12 16.58 -1.95 1.29
C GLU A 12 15.84 -3.02 0.48
N VAL A 13 16.59 -3.82 -0.28
CA VAL A 13 16.02 -4.92 -1.08
C VAL A 13 15.29 -5.90 -0.16
N GLY A 14 14.06 -6.24 -0.55
CA GLY A 14 13.26 -7.22 0.19
C GLY A 14 12.63 -6.70 1.49
N SER A 15 12.67 -5.39 1.73
CA SER A 15 12.10 -4.78 2.94
C SER A 15 10.58 -4.65 2.84
N VAL A 16 9.90 -5.77 2.59
CA VAL A 16 8.45 -5.86 2.42
C VAL A 16 7.90 -6.95 3.31
N GLU A 17 6.88 -6.65 4.09
CA GLU A 17 6.25 -7.64 4.96
C GLU A 17 4.75 -7.37 5.15
N LEU A 18 4.04 -8.39 5.59
CA LEU A 18 2.63 -8.26 5.98
C LEU A 18 2.57 -7.67 7.39
N ARG A 19 1.89 -6.53 7.53
CA ARG A 19 1.70 -5.85 8.82
C ARG A 19 0.23 -5.51 9.04
N ALA A 20 -0.16 -5.39 10.29
CA ALA A 20 -1.43 -4.80 10.66
C ALA A 20 -1.30 -3.27 10.60
N VAL A 21 -2.21 -2.62 9.88
CA VAL A 21 -2.28 -1.16 9.78
C VAL A 21 -3.65 -0.67 10.24
N PRO A 22 -3.78 0.56 10.75
CA PRO A 22 -5.09 1.08 11.15
C PRO A 22 -5.99 1.28 9.92
N HIS A 23 -7.31 1.20 10.13
CA HIS A 23 -8.27 1.58 9.11
C HIS A 23 -8.12 3.08 8.81
N PRO A 24 -8.12 3.49 7.53
CA PRO A 24 -7.99 4.90 7.19
C PRO A 24 -9.25 5.68 7.55
N GLU A 25 -9.06 6.94 7.93
CA GLU A 25 -10.15 7.90 8.08
C GLU A 25 -10.21 8.75 6.81
N ILE A 26 -11.42 9.05 6.33
CA ILE A 26 -11.61 9.82 5.10
C ILE A 26 -12.01 11.26 5.39
N ALA A 27 -11.53 12.18 4.54
CA ALA A 27 -12.00 13.56 4.50
C ALA A 27 -13.31 13.65 3.71
N ALA A 28 -13.94 14.83 3.72
CA ALA A 28 -15.25 15.02 3.09
C ALA A 28 -15.24 14.81 1.57
N ASP A 29 -14.09 15.00 0.92
CA ASP A 29 -13.89 14.84 -0.53
C ASP A 29 -13.24 13.52 -0.93
N GLU A 30 -13.15 12.57 0.00
CA GLU A 30 -12.56 11.26 -0.22
C GLU A 30 -13.61 10.16 -0.15
N ILE A 31 -13.28 8.99 -0.70
CA ILE A 31 -14.13 7.79 -0.60
C ILE A 31 -13.36 6.69 0.12
N LEU A 32 -14.09 5.83 0.82
CA LEU A 32 -13.54 4.63 1.44
C LEU A 32 -14.00 3.41 0.65
N MET A 33 -13.04 2.58 0.24
CA MET A 33 -13.30 1.38 -0.55
C MET A 33 -12.88 0.14 0.24
N LYS A 34 -13.76 -0.87 0.25
CA LYS A 34 -13.39 -2.21 0.70
C LYS A 34 -12.71 -2.91 -0.48
N VAL A 35 -11.40 -3.11 -0.40
CA VAL A 35 -10.61 -3.69 -1.49
C VAL A 35 -10.95 -5.17 -1.68
N GLY A 36 -11.27 -5.55 -2.92
CA GLY A 36 -11.51 -6.95 -3.30
C GLY A 36 -10.26 -7.64 -3.84
N ALA A 37 -9.44 -6.91 -4.60
CA ALA A 37 -8.21 -7.43 -5.17
C ALA A 37 -7.21 -6.31 -5.44
N VAL A 38 -5.92 -6.63 -5.37
CA VAL A 38 -4.81 -5.71 -5.67
C VAL A 38 -3.89 -6.37 -6.69
N GLY A 39 -3.60 -5.68 -7.79
CA GLY A 39 -2.63 -6.11 -8.78
C GLY A 39 -1.22 -5.69 -8.40
N VAL A 40 -0.25 -6.47 -8.85
CA VAL A 40 1.18 -6.15 -8.71
C VAL A 40 1.64 -5.56 -10.04
N CYS A 41 2.35 -4.41 -9.99
CA CYS A 41 2.91 -3.81 -11.20
C CYS A 41 4.43 -3.63 -11.08
N GLY A 42 5.07 -3.17 -12.18
CA GLY A 42 6.52 -3.00 -12.22
C GLY A 42 7.07 -2.06 -11.14
N SER A 43 6.31 -1.05 -10.74
CA SER A 43 6.72 -0.13 -9.67
C SER A 43 6.79 -0.83 -8.31
N ASP A 44 5.93 -1.81 -8.04
CA ASP A 44 5.99 -2.60 -6.81
C ASP A 44 7.25 -3.44 -6.76
N LEU A 45 7.66 -4.01 -7.91
CA LEU A 45 8.91 -4.76 -8.02
C LEU A 45 10.13 -3.87 -7.79
N HIS A 46 10.15 -2.67 -8.40
CA HIS A 46 11.21 -1.68 -8.18
C HIS A 46 11.29 -1.25 -6.72
N GLN A 47 10.14 -1.09 -6.06
CA GLN A 47 10.05 -0.76 -4.66
C GLN A 47 10.65 -1.87 -3.78
N TRP A 48 10.32 -3.13 -4.08
CA TRP A 48 10.88 -4.30 -3.39
C TRP A 48 12.40 -4.39 -3.55
N GLN A 49 12.91 -4.11 -4.77
CA GLN A 49 14.33 -4.12 -5.09
C GLN A 49 15.08 -2.88 -4.60
N SER A 50 14.35 -1.88 -4.10
CA SER A 50 14.91 -0.57 -3.73
C SER A 50 15.63 0.13 -4.88
N SER A 51 15.14 -0.05 -6.11
CA SER A 51 15.74 0.48 -7.34
C SER A 51 14.92 1.63 -7.96
N HIS A 52 13.91 2.12 -7.24
CA HIS A 52 13.05 3.20 -7.71
C HIS A 52 13.76 4.56 -7.68
N SER A 53 13.32 5.48 -8.54
CA SER A 53 13.86 6.84 -8.65
C SER A 53 12.97 7.91 -7.98
N TRP A 54 11.80 7.53 -7.50
CA TRP A 54 10.88 8.45 -6.83
C TRP A 54 11.10 8.47 -5.32
N PRO A 55 10.77 9.59 -4.64
CA PRO A 55 10.88 9.66 -3.18
C PRO A 55 9.82 8.79 -2.50
N VAL A 56 10.19 8.19 -1.37
CA VAL A 56 9.29 7.35 -0.58
C VAL A 56 9.40 7.71 0.89
N ASN A 57 8.25 7.85 1.54
CA ASN A 57 8.17 8.00 3.00
C ASN A 57 7.92 6.61 3.62
N TYR A 58 8.95 5.99 4.17
CA TYR A 58 8.85 4.68 4.82
C TYR A 58 8.30 4.79 6.25
N PRO A 59 7.51 3.84 6.74
CA PRO A 59 6.94 2.71 6.00
C PRO A 59 5.81 3.14 5.06
N VAL A 60 5.63 2.45 3.97
CA VAL A 60 4.56 2.72 3.00
C VAL A 60 3.80 1.44 2.65
N VAL A 61 2.49 1.53 2.54
CA VAL A 61 1.65 0.42 2.08
C VAL A 61 1.75 0.33 0.57
N LEU A 62 2.10 -0.85 0.05
CA LEU A 62 2.20 -1.11 -1.37
C LEU A 62 0.84 -1.42 -2.00
N GLY A 63 0.77 -1.26 -3.33
CA GLY A 63 -0.41 -1.56 -4.13
C GLY A 63 -1.13 -0.29 -4.59
N HIS A 64 -1.26 -0.12 -5.90
CA HIS A 64 -1.96 1.02 -6.50
C HIS A 64 -2.89 0.59 -7.65
N GLU A 65 -2.88 -0.70 -8.00
CA GLU A 65 -3.80 -1.29 -8.98
C GLU A 65 -4.81 -2.15 -8.23
N PHE A 66 -5.93 -1.59 -7.85
CA PHE A 66 -6.91 -2.29 -7.01
C PHE A 66 -8.35 -1.97 -7.43
N GLY A 67 -9.24 -2.88 -7.07
CA GLY A 67 -10.67 -2.71 -7.22
C GLY A 67 -11.40 -3.22 -5.99
N GLY A 68 -12.59 -2.73 -5.78
CA GLY A 68 -13.39 -3.11 -4.62
C GLY A 68 -14.75 -2.43 -4.60
N ILE A 69 -15.33 -2.31 -3.41
CA ILE A 69 -16.67 -1.76 -3.19
C ILE A 69 -16.55 -0.49 -2.35
N ILE A 70 -17.16 0.60 -2.81
CA ILE A 70 -17.22 1.84 -2.05
C ILE A 70 -18.14 1.62 -0.84
N VAL A 71 -17.65 1.91 0.37
CA VAL A 71 -18.39 1.73 1.62
C VAL A 71 -18.66 3.05 2.35
N ALA A 72 -17.99 4.12 1.94
CA ALA A 72 -18.25 5.45 2.50
C ALA A 72 -17.87 6.58 1.54
#